data_f09113887fa3d6582dba269679492f55
#
_entry.id   f09113887fa3d6582dba269679492f55
#
_cell.length_a   1.000
_cell.length_b   1.000
_cell.length_c   1.000
_cell.angle_alpha   90.00
_cell.angle_beta   90.00
_cell.angle_gamma   90.00
#
_symmetry.space_group_name_H-M   'P 1'
#
loop_
_entity.id
_entity.type
_entity.pdbx_description
1 polymer ?
#
loop_
_entity_poly.entity_id
_entity_poly.type
_entity_poly.pdbx_seq_one_letter_code
_entity_poly.pdbx_strand_id
1 'polypeptide(L)'
;MFVFSNACDFDINIITIMNLIVDATKDKVFLKIIINEQSYTNEYSNTKENFDKMSIIIFDFLKKNNLKFEHIKNLFVNVGPGKFSSIRSSIVSCKALSMSNNINLYGFSSNQIKNNDYKKLLELSEKGVLMKNLFNPIYSG
;
A
#
# COMPACT_ATOMS: atom_id res chain seq x y z
N MET A 1 21.59 -7.77 9.21
CA MET A 1 21.74 -7.38 9.51
C MET A 1 21.95 -7.43 9.70
N PHE A 2 21.69 -7.20 9.88
CA PHE A 2 21.88 -6.75 10.29
C PHE A 2 22.07 -7.05 10.90
N VAL A 3 22.07 -7.10 11.11
CA VAL A 3 22.28 -6.92 11.83
C VAL A 3 22.43 -7.03 12.31
N PHE A 4 22.38 -6.96 12.81
CA PHE A 4 22.44 -6.64 13.46
C PHE A 4 22.35 -7.04 14.22
N SER A 5 22.37 -7.16 14.58
CA SER A 5 22.18 -7.12 15.26
C SER A 5 22.08 -7.08 15.89
N ASN A 6 22.36 -7.09 16.62
CA ASN A 6 22.16 -6.68 17.12
C ASN A 6 22.05 -6.01 17.30
N ALA A 7 22.55 -6.28 17.44
CA ALA A 7 22.46 -4.94 17.84
C ALA A 7 21.36 -4.21 17.30
N CYS A 8 20.86 -4.55 16.46
CA CYS A 8 19.75 -3.92 15.91
C CYS A 8 18.59 -3.84 16.79
N ASP A 9 18.60 -4.50 17.89
CA ASP A 9 17.43 -4.59 18.71
C ASP A 9 16.98 -3.27 19.24
N PHE A 10 17.91 -2.42 19.63
CA PHE A 10 17.46 -1.14 20.09
C PHE A 10 17.15 -0.23 18.94
N ASP A 11 17.62 -0.57 17.76
CA ASP A 11 17.23 0.15 16.59
C ASP A 11 15.78 -0.04 16.29
N ILE A 12 15.17 -1.03 16.85
CA ILE A 12 13.75 -1.20 16.76
C ILE A 12 13.04 -0.02 17.33
N ASN A 13 13.63 0.60 18.31
CA ASN A 13 13.03 1.79 18.90
C ASN A 13 13.15 2.98 17.97
N ILE A 14 14.07 2.93 17.05
CA ILE A 14 14.12 3.92 15.99
C ILE A 14 13.22 3.38 14.94
N ILE A 15 12.02 3.81 15.00
CA ILE A 15 10.92 3.23 14.27
C ILE A 15 11.17 3.15 12.78
N THR A 16 11.11 1.95 12.26
CA THR A 16 11.13 1.73 10.84
C THR A 16 9.72 1.93 10.32
N ILE A 17 9.51 2.99 9.57
CA ILE A 17 8.20 3.28 9.01
C ILE A 17 8.03 2.48 7.73
N MET A 18 7.00 1.63 7.71
CA MET A 18 6.65 0.87 6.53
C MET A 18 5.48 1.53 5.83
N ASN A 19 5.63 1.69 4.53
CA ASN A 19 4.60 2.29 3.68
C ASN A 19 4.16 1.25 2.67
N LEU A 20 2.88 0.89 2.72
CA LEU A 20 2.31 -0.09 1.81
C LEU A 20 1.52 0.61 0.72
N ILE A 21 1.75 0.24 -0.53
CA ILE A 21 1.06 0.79 -1.68
C ILE A 21 0.28 -0.33 -2.35
N VAL A 22 -1.00 -0.08 -2.61
CA VAL A 22 -1.90 -1.02 -3.28
C VAL A 22 -2.44 -0.35 -4.53
N ASP A 23 -2.15 -0.94 -5.68
CA ASP A 23 -2.61 -0.41 -6.96
C ASP A 23 -3.27 -1.53 -7.75
N ALA A 24 -4.60 -1.51 -7.82
CA ALA A 24 -5.38 -2.50 -8.55
C ALA A 24 -6.08 -1.88 -9.76
N THR A 25 -5.49 -0.83 -10.33
CA THR A 25 -6.13 -0.11 -11.45
C THR A 25 -5.79 -0.68 -12.82
N LYS A 26 -4.79 -1.55 -12.89
CA LYS A 26 -4.30 -2.08 -14.18
C LYS A 26 -4.49 -3.59 -14.25
N ASP A 27 -3.82 -4.22 -15.21
CA ASP A 27 -3.95 -5.66 -15.43
C ASP A 27 -3.44 -6.50 -14.28
N LYS A 28 -2.59 -5.93 -13.46
CA LYS A 28 -2.06 -6.61 -12.29
C LYS A 28 -2.45 -5.87 -11.03
N VAL A 29 -2.65 -6.61 -9.96
CA VAL A 29 -2.72 -6.00 -8.63
C VAL A 29 -1.27 -5.82 -8.19
N PHE A 30 -0.87 -4.60 -8.05
CA PHE A 30 0.50 -4.26 -7.71
C PHE A 30 0.61 -3.90 -6.24
N LEU A 31 1.51 -4.57 -5.54
CA LEU A 31 1.77 -4.30 -4.13
C LEU A 31 3.22 -3.90 -3.95
N LYS A 32 3.45 -2.85 -3.19
CA LYS A 32 4.79 -2.37 -2.93
C LYS A 32 4.92 -1.92 -1.50
N ILE A 33 6.01 -2.32 -0.86
CA ILE A 33 6.39 -1.81 0.46
C ILE A 33 7.64 -0.96 0.29
N ILE A 34 7.61 0.23 0.87
CA ILE A 34 8.79 1.10 0.90
C ILE A 34 9.19 1.26 2.35
N ILE A 35 10.43 0.89 2.64
CA ILE A 35 11.04 1.02 3.97
C ILE A 35 12.35 1.74 3.79
N ASN A 36 12.43 2.99 4.24
CA ASN A 36 13.60 3.82 4.02
C ASN A 36 13.92 3.87 2.52
N GLU A 37 15.10 3.37 2.11
CA GLU A 37 15.46 3.37 0.70
C GLU A 37 15.26 2.02 0.03
N GLN A 38 14.76 1.04 0.78
CA GLN A 38 14.49 -0.29 0.25
C GLN A 38 13.03 -0.41 -0.16
N SER A 39 12.78 -1.23 -1.16
CA SER A 39 11.40 -1.51 -1.56
C SER A 39 11.26 -2.97 -1.95
N TYR A 40 10.06 -3.49 -1.73
CA TYR A 40 9.67 -4.85 -2.08
C TYR A 40 8.42 -4.74 -2.93
N THR A 41 8.37 -5.47 -4.03
CA THR A 41 7.22 -5.42 -4.92
C THR A 41 6.77 -6.82 -5.27
N ASN A 42 5.48 -6.95 -5.54
CA ASN A 42 4.93 -8.17 -6.07
C ASN A 42 3.69 -7.84 -6.91
N GLU A 43 3.40 -8.68 -7.86
CA GLU A 43 2.24 -8.50 -8.73
C GLU A 43 1.40 -9.76 -8.72
N TYR A 44 0.08 -9.58 -8.74
CA TYR A 44 -0.88 -10.66 -8.81
C TYR A 44 -1.81 -10.37 -9.98
N SER A 45 -2.34 -11.39 -10.63
CA SER A 45 -3.31 -11.16 -11.70
C SER A 45 -4.52 -10.42 -11.16
N ASN A 46 -4.99 -9.43 -11.90
CA ASN A 46 -6.14 -8.65 -11.46
C ASN A 46 -7.42 -9.33 -11.93
N THR A 47 -7.72 -10.47 -11.32
CA THR A 47 -8.91 -11.27 -11.61
C THR A 47 -9.88 -11.18 -10.46
N LYS A 48 -11.14 -11.53 -10.73
CA LYS A 48 -12.15 -11.51 -9.67
C LYS A 48 -11.73 -12.36 -8.47
N GLU A 49 -11.10 -13.50 -8.73
CA GLU A 49 -10.62 -14.35 -7.65
C GLU A 49 -9.62 -13.62 -6.74
N ASN A 50 -8.71 -12.88 -7.32
CA ASN A 50 -7.70 -12.19 -6.54
C ASN A 50 -8.23 -10.93 -5.86
N PHE A 51 -8.98 -10.09 -6.59
CA PHE A 51 -9.40 -8.85 -5.93
C PHE A 51 -10.51 -9.09 -4.91
N ASP A 52 -11.23 -10.20 -4.99
CA ASP A 52 -12.17 -10.58 -3.93
C ASP A 52 -11.43 -11.01 -2.65
N LYS A 53 -10.15 -11.34 -2.77
CA LYS A 53 -9.32 -11.78 -1.65
C LYS A 53 -8.18 -10.80 -1.38
N MET A 54 -8.46 -9.52 -1.57
CA MET A 54 -7.41 -8.50 -1.48
C MET A 54 -6.64 -8.53 -0.15
N SER A 55 -7.34 -8.69 0.97
CA SER A 55 -6.67 -8.75 2.26
C SER A 55 -5.74 -9.96 2.34
N ILE A 56 -6.15 -11.07 1.77
CA ILE A 56 -5.35 -12.30 1.80
C ILE A 56 -4.07 -12.12 1.00
N ILE A 57 -4.15 -11.51 -0.19
CA ILE A 57 -2.95 -11.32 -0.97
C ILE A 57 -2.01 -10.29 -0.35
N ILE A 58 -2.55 -9.30 0.37
CA ILE A 58 -1.71 -8.36 1.09
C ILE A 58 -0.92 -9.08 2.18
N PHE A 59 -1.58 -9.93 2.97
CA PHE A 59 -0.89 -10.69 4.01
C PHE A 59 0.11 -11.68 3.41
N ASP A 60 -0.24 -12.31 2.29
CA ASP A 60 0.68 -13.21 1.60
C ASP A 60 1.94 -12.47 1.14
N PHE A 61 1.76 -11.28 0.59
CA PHE A 61 2.87 -10.44 0.16
C PHE A 61 3.81 -10.11 1.33
N LEU A 62 3.23 -9.72 2.46
CA LEU A 62 4.04 -9.41 3.64
C LEU A 62 4.80 -10.64 4.13
N LYS A 63 4.13 -11.78 4.19
CA LYS A 63 4.73 -13.01 4.66
C LYS A 63 5.89 -13.44 3.77
N LYS A 64 5.74 -13.33 2.45
CA LYS A 64 6.80 -13.71 1.52
C LYS A 64 8.06 -12.87 1.71
N ASN A 65 7.91 -11.67 2.20
CA ASN A 65 9.04 -10.75 2.40
C ASN A 65 9.46 -10.65 3.86
N ASN A 66 8.94 -11.54 4.71
CA ASN A 66 9.24 -11.56 6.14
C ASN A 66 8.93 -10.23 6.82
N LEU A 67 7.84 -9.60 6.40
CA LEU A 67 7.41 -8.31 6.94
C LEU A 67 6.16 -8.51 7.80
N LYS A 68 6.02 -7.69 8.83
CA LYS A 68 4.90 -7.77 9.75
C LYS A 68 3.93 -6.62 9.50
N PHE A 69 2.64 -6.97 9.45
CA PHE A 69 1.60 -5.98 9.21
C PHE A 69 1.59 -4.87 10.26
N GLU A 70 1.91 -5.20 11.50
CA GLU A 70 1.91 -4.24 12.60
C GLU A 70 2.93 -3.12 12.44
N HIS A 71 3.89 -3.27 11.53
CA HIS A 71 4.88 -2.22 11.28
C HIS A 71 4.42 -1.23 10.20
N ILE A 72 3.29 -1.48 9.56
CA ILE A 72 2.78 -0.56 8.54
C ILE A 72 2.19 0.66 9.22
N LYS A 73 2.68 1.83 8.84
CA LYS A 73 2.17 3.10 9.38
C LYS A 73 1.33 3.85 8.37
N ASN A 74 1.65 3.73 7.09
CA ASN A 74 0.92 4.41 6.04
C ASN A 74 0.53 3.41 4.96
N LEU A 75 -0.70 3.56 4.50
CA LEU A 75 -1.27 2.71 3.45
C LEU A 75 -1.79 3.62 2.35
N PHE A 76 -1.29 3.41 1.14
CA PHE A 76 -1.68 4.20 -0.01
C PHE A 76 -2.43 3.31 -0.99
N VAL A 77 -3.63 3.72 -1.38
CA VAL A 77 -4.42 2.94 -2.33
C VAL A 77 -4.72 3.80 -3.55
N ASN A 78 -4.54 3.23 -4.74
CA ASN A 78 -4.86 3.92 -5.97
C ASN A 78 -6.38 3.89 -6.17
N VAL A 79 -6.99 5.09 -6.23
CA VAL A 79 -8.44 5.22 -6.36
C VAL A 79 -8.89 5.31 -7.82
N GLY A 80 -7.96 5.25 -8.75
CA GLY A 80 -8.28 5.21 -10.17
C GLY A 80 -7.58 6.30 -10.97
N PRO A 81 -7.95 6.42 -12.24
CA PRO A 81 -9.02 5.68 -12.93
C PRO A 81 -8.66 4.23 -13.21
N GLY A 82 -9.67 3.37 -13.29
CA GLY A 82 -9.47 1.95 -13.57
C GLY A 82 -10.77 1.16 -13.46
N LYS A 83 -10.65 -0.15 -13.35
CA LYS A 83 -11.79 -1.05 -13.31
C LYS A 83 -12.58 -0.89 -12.02
N PHE A 84 -13.90 -0.82 -12.17
CA PHE A 84 -14.81 -0.61 -11.06
C PHE A 84 -14.61 -1.61 -9.91
N SER A 85 -14.66 -2.90 -10.22
CA SER A 85 -14.65 -3.93 -9.18
C SER A 85 -13.34 -4.00 -8.41
N SER A 86 -12.22 -3.96 -9.11
CA SER A 86 -10.92 -4.10 -8.45
C SER A 86 -10.56 -2.86 -7.64
N ILE A 87 -10.91 -1.67 -8.13
CA ILE A 87 -10.66 -0.44 -7.38
C ILE A 87 -11.50 -0.43 -6.12
N ARG A 88 -12.79 -0.78 -6.26
CA ARG A 88 -13.69 -0.81 -5.10
C ARG A 88 -13.22 -1.81 -4.06
N SER A 89 -12.84 -3.00 -4.48
CA SER A 89 -12.33 -4.03 -3.56
C SER A 89 -11.07 -3.58 -2.85
N SER A 90 -10.15 -2.94 -3.57
CA SER A 90 -8.91 -2.49 -2.95
C SER A 90 -9.16 -1.37 -1.94
N ILE A 91 -10.06 -0.44 -2.25
CA ILE A 91 -10.41 0.64 -1.32
C ILE A 91 -11.06 0.09 -0.06
N VAL A 92 -12.04 -0.81 -0.23
CA VAL A 92 -12.75 -1.38 0.92
C VAL A 92 -11.80 -2.17 1.81
N SER A 93 -10.95 -3.00 1.21
CA SER A 93 -9.98 -3.78 1.98
C SER A 93 -8.98 -2.89 2.72
N CYS A 94 -8.48 -1.86 2.05
CA CYS A 94 -7.53 -0.96 2.67
C CYS A 94 -8.17 -0.15 3.80
N LYS A 95 -9.42 0.27 3.63
CA LYS A 95 -10.13 0.96 4.71
C LYS A 95 -10.30 0.05 5.92
N ALA A 96 -10.71 -1.19 5.69
CA ALA A 96 -10.89 -2.13 6.78
C ALA A 96 -9.58 -2.37 7.53
N LEU A 97 -8.50 -2.57 6.80
CA LEU A 97 -7.19 -2.79 7.42
C LEU A 97 -6.71 -1.58 8.19
N SER A 98 -6.92 -0.37 7.65
CA SER A 98 -6.47 0.84 8.31
C SER A 98 -7.24 1.10 9.59
N MET A 99 -8.55 0.86 9.59
CA MET A 99 -9.38 1.07 10.75
C MET A 99 -9.07 0.08 11.86
N SER A 100 -8.83 -1.18 11.51
CA SER A 100 -8.55 -2.22 12.49
C SER A 100 -7.19 -2.07 13.16
N ASN A 101 -6.26 -1.41 12.49
CA ASN A 101 -4.86 -1.38 12.93
C ASN A 101 -4.30 0.03 13.10
N ASN A 102 -5.16 1.02 13.06
CA ASN A 102 -4.77 2.43 13.26
C ASN A 102 -3.67 2.87 12.31
N ILE A 103 -3.85 2.57 11.04
CA ILE A 103 -2.92 2.93 9.97
C ILE A 103 -3.44 4.17 9.25
N ASN A 104 -2.56 5.08 8.90
CA ASN A 104 -2.94 6.24 8.10
C ASN A 104 -3.26 5.77 6.68
N LEU A 105 -4.45 6.08 6.20
CA LEU A 105 -4.90 5.67 4.87
C LEU A 105 -4.94 6.88 3.94
N TYR A 106 -4.29 6.76 2.79
CA TYR A 106 -4.27 7.80 1.77
C TYR A 106 -4.77 7.23 0.45
N GLY A 107 -5.57 8.03 -0.26
CA GLY A 107 -5.98 7.69 -1.61
C GLY A 107 -5.22 8.57 -2.60
N PHE A 108 -4.76 7.96 -3.68
CA PHE A 108 -4.10 8.70 -4.74
C PHE A 108 -4.66 8.27 -6.09
N SER A 109 -4.53 9.16 -7.09
CA SER A 109 -4.92 8.81 -8.46
C SER A 109 -3.66 8.58 -9.28
N SER A 110 -3.81 7.83 -10.36
CA SER A 110 -2.69 7.58 -11.27
C SER A 110 -2.12 8.86 -11.85
N ASN A 111 -2.94 9.92 -11.92
CA ASN A 111 -2.50 11.20 -12.46
C ASN A 111 -1.56 11.95 -11.54
N GLN A 112 -1.53 11.59 -10.27
CA GLN A 112 -0.67 12.25 -9.28
C GLN A 112 0.75 11.70 -9.26
N ILE A 113 0.95 10.54 -9.87
CA ILE A 113 2.27 9.96 -9.98
C ILE A 113 2.56 9.70 -11.46
N LYS A 114 3.72 10.18 -11.93
CA LYS A 114 4.11 9.98 -13.31
C LYS A 114 5.00 8.74 -13.39
N ASN A 115 4.79 7.93 -14.43
CA ASN A 115 5.60 6.76 -14.67
C ASN A 115 5.66 5.81 -13.48
N ASN A 116 4.56 5.74 -12.72
CA ASN A 116 4.46 4.86 -11.54
C ASN A 116 5.54 5.13 -10.50
N ASP A 117 5.89 6.39 -10.34
CA ASP A 117 6.86 6.80 -9.32
C ASP A 117 6.18 6.84 -7.95
N TYR A 118 6.03 5.67 -7.34
CA TYR A 118 5.32 5.56 -6.07
C TYR A 118 6.06 6.23 -4.90
N LYS A 119 7.34 6.47 -5.04
CA LYS A 119 8.09 7.17 -3.97
C LYS A 119 7.58 8.58 -3.76
N LYS A 120 7.02 9.18 -4.80
CA LYS A 120 6.47 10.52 -4.70
C LYS A 120 5.28 10.58 -3.76
N LEU A 121 4.62 9.45 -3.50
CA LEU A 121 3.47 9.42 -2.61
C LEU A 121 3.83 9.85 -1.19
N LEU A 122 5.02 9.53 -0.74
CA LEU A 122 5.44 9.93 0.61
C LEU A 122 5.54 11.44 0.70
N GLU A 123 6.09 12.08 -0.31
CA GLU A 123 6.18 13.53 -0.35
C GLU A 123 4.80 14.17 -0.43
N LEU A 124 3.93 13.61 -1.28
CA LEU A 124 2.58 14.15 -1.43
C LEU A 124 1.76 14.03 -0.16
N SER A 125 1.94 12.95 0.59
CA SER A 125 1.21 12.79 1.85
C SER A 125 1.67 13.82 2.89
N GLU A 126 2.96 14.13 2.91
CA GLU A 126 3.49 15.13 3.82
C GLU A 126 3.00 16.53 3.46
N LYS A 127 2.78 16.78 2.19
CA LYS A 127 2.27 18.08 1.73
C LYS A 127 0.77 18.22 1.91
N GLY A 128 0.09 17.15 2.34
CA GLY A 128 -1.35 17.19 2.52
C GLY A 128 -2.14 17.23 1.22
N VAL A 129 -1.57 16.78 0.13
CA VAL A 129 -2.19 16.81 -1.18
C VAL A 129 -3.06 15.59 -1.45
N LEU A 130 -2.82 14.49 -0.75
CA LEU A 130 -3.57 13.25 -0.95
C LEU A 130 -4.83 13.23 -0.10
N MET A 131 -5.87 12.58 -0.61
CA MET A 131 -7.10 12.36 0.16
C MET A 131 -6.76 11.44 1.32
N LYS A 132 -7.34 11.73 2.48
CA LYS A 132 -7.06 10.95 3.68
C LYS A 132 -8.35 10.40 4.27
N ASN A 133 -8.37 9.08 4.49
CA ASN A 133 -9.45 8.32 5.14
C ASN A 133 -10.74 8.19 4.35
N LEU A 134 -11.33 9.28 3.87
CA LEU A 134 -12.57 9.24 3.10
C LEU A 134 -12.30 9.74 1.70
N PHE A 135 -12.60 8.94 0.71
CA PHE A 135 -12.42 9.33 -0.68
C PHE A 135 -13.29 8.47 -1.58
N ASN A 136 -13.59 8.99 -2.74
CA ASN A 136 -14.41 8.32 -3.73
C ASN A 136 -13.52 7.77 -4.84
N PRO A 137 -13.83 6.55 -5.31
CA PRO A 137 -13.07 5.98 -6.42
C PRO A 137 -13.34 6.72 -7.73
N ILE A 138 -12.39 6.64 -8.64
CA ILE A 138 -12.53 7.18 -9.99
C ILE A 138 -12.59 5.98 -10.92
N TYR A 139 -13.68 5.84 -11.65
CA TYR A 139 -13.87 4.70 -12.54
C TYR A 139 -13.62 5.10 -13.99
N SER A 140 -13.10 4.18 -14.76
CA SER A 140 -12.78 4.44 -16.15
C SER A 140 -13.82 3.88 -17.10
N GLY A 141 -14.98 3.72 -16.67
CA GLY A 141 -15.90 3.20 -17.60
C GLY A 141 -17.10 2.71 -17.28
#